data_ff6adc283d7144c87c9f392efdf5ac99
#
_entry.id   ff6adc283d7144c87c9f392efdf5ac99
#
_cell.length_a   1.000
_cell.length_b   1.000
_cell.length_c   1.000
_cell.angle_alpha   90.00
_cell.angle_beta   90.00
_cell.angle_gamma   90.00
#
_symmetry.space_group_name_H-M   'P 1'
#
loop_
_entity.id
_entity.type
_entity.pdbx_description
1 polymer ?
#
loop_
_entity_poly.entity_id
_entity_poly.type
_entity_poly.pdbx_seq_one_letter_code
_entity_poly.pdbx_strand_id
1 'polypeptide(L)'
;MDLIRQLGTLAIASRFRRLTEWLYKDGRRIYQEQSVDFEPRWFPLFHLLKESDAVSVTVAAQELGFSHPRINQIAGEMSRRGLLESIGDKKDDRKRLLRLTKKGKAAISTLKPVWSDIQAAADEVLTEAGADFLPALGRFEDALNETGMHERVMRRIKRRQLDEVEIIDYKPQFKRYFRSLNRQWLQEYFTVEKPDEQILSDPYGKVIKPGGSVLFARLKGKIVGTAALLKHNDHIYELTKMAVARKARGQQVGRKLALAAIKRSKKAGAEKVVLLTSPRLTAANSLYRSLGFVKVSGAQPWATEYGRESTAMSLNLKTRKP
;
A
#
# COMPACT_ATOMS: atom_id res chain seq x y z
N MET A 1 -35.03 11.15 -4.61
CA MET A 1 -34.27 9.96 -4.13
C MET A 1 -32.81 10.37 -3.90
N ASP A 2 -32.20 10.05 -2.74
CA ASP A 2 -30.85 10.51 -2.40
C ASP A 2 -29.78 9.62 -3.06
N LEU A 3 -29.17 10.11 -4.13
CA LEU A 3 -28.14 9.38 -4.89
C LEU A 3 -26.97 8.92 -4.02
N ILE A 4 -26.52 9.76 -3.08
CA ILE A 4 -25.39 9.44 -2.19
C ILE A 4 -25.76 8.25 -1.27
N ARG A 5 -27.02 8.15 -0.81
CA ARG A 5 -27.48 6.97 -0.08
C ARG A 5 -27.54 5.72 -0.94
N GLN A 6 -27.98 5.84 -2.20
CA GLN A 6 -28.08 4.71 -3.13
C GLN A 6 -26.71 4.12 -3.49
N LEU A 7 -25.65 4.94 -3.57
CA LEU A 7 -24.29 4.49 -3.84
C LEU A 7 -23.67 3.67 -2.69
N GLY A 8 -24.32 3.60 -1.55
CA GLY A 8 -23.90 2.77 -0.41
C GLY A 8 -22.47 3.03 0.03
N THR A 9 -21.68 1.95 0.16
CA THR A 9 -20.28 2.03 0.61
C THR A 9 -19.36 2.77 -0.34
N LEU A 10 -19.69 2.86 -1.64
CA LEU A 10 -18.90 3.61 -2.61
C LEU A 10 -18.86 5.11 -2.28
N ALA A 11 -19.94 5.63 -1.71
CA ALA A 11 -20.07 7.05 -1.35
C ALA A 11 -19.83 7.33 0.14
N ILE A 12 -19.18 6.42 0.89
CA ILE A 12 -19.02 6.57 2.35
C ILE A 12 -18.33 7.89 2.74
N ALA A 13 -17.25 8.26 2.05
CA ALA A 13 -16.55 9.52 2.29
C ALA A 13 -17.45 10.74 1.99
N SER A 14 -18.27 10.67 0.94
CA SER A 14 -19.23 11.73 0.60
C SER A 14 -20.34 11.87 1.65
N ARG A 15 -20.76 10.75 2.26
CA ARG A 15 -21.73 10.78 3.37
C ARG A 15 -21.15 11.44 4.62
N PHE A 16 -19.93 11.08 5.02
CA PHE A 16 -19.26 11.73 6.15
C PHE A 16 -19.06 13.23 5.91
N ARG A 17 -18.59 13.60 4.72
CA ARG A 17 -18.44 15.02 4.37
C ARG A 17 -19.77 15.78 4.49
N ARG A 18 -20.85 15.25 3.91
CA ARG A 18 -22.18 15.88 3.98
C ARG A 18 -22.66 16.04 5.42
N LEU A 19 -22.52 15.01 6.25
CA LEU A 19 -22.88 15.08 7.67
C LEU A 19 -22.06 16.13 8.41
N THR A 20 -20.76 16.19 8.16
CA THR A 20 -19.87 17.20 8.74
C THR A 20 -20.29 18.62 8.32
N GLU A 21 -20.66 18.82 7.05
CA GLU A 21 -21.14 20.11 6.54
C GLU A 21 -22.44 20.55 7.22
N TRP A 22 -23.39 19.62 7.44
CA TRP A 22 -24.63 19.90 8.17
C TRP A 22 -24.36 20.28 9.61
N LEU A 23 -23.62 19.45 10.34
CA LEU A 23 -23.31 19.71 11.75
C LEU A 23 -22.54 21.02 11.95
N TYR A 24 -21.62 21.35 11.06
CA TYR A 24 -20.90 22.62 11.14
C TYR A 24 -21.78 23.83 10.79
N LYS A 25 -22.73 23.69 9.85
CA LYS A 25 -23.71 24.72 9.54
C LYS A 25 -24.59 25.02 10.74
N ASP A 26 -25.15 23.99 11.35
CA ASP A 26 -26.03 24.12 12.51
C ASP A 26 -25.23 24.62 13.72
N GLY A 27 -24.02 24.13 13.95
CA GLY A 27 -23.14 24.61 15.01
C GLY A 27 -22.85 26.13 14.91
N ARG A 28 -22.55 26.63 13.70
CA ARG A 28 -22.39 28.09 13.49
C ARG A 28 -23.64 28.84 13.83
N ARG A 29 -24.80 28.37 13.40
CA ARG A 29 -26.09 29.01 13.70
C ARG A 29 -26.36 29.05 15.20
N ILE A 30 -26.11 27.96 15.93
CA ILE A 30 -26.24 27.89 17.38
C ILE A 30 -25.35 28.95 18.05
N TYR A 31 -24.07 29.04 17.72
CA TYR A 31 -23.18 30.04 18.32
C TYR A 31 -23.63 31.48 18.00
N GLN A 32 -24.12 31.73 16.79
CA GLN A 32 -24.63 33.04 16.38
C GLN A 32 -25.91 33.43 17.23
N GLU A 33 -26.85 32.50 17.35
CA GLU A 33 -28.09 32.72 18.12
C GLU A 33 -27.81 32.91 19.62
N GLN A 34 -26.75 32.27 20.13
CA GLN A 34 -26.29 32.45 21.52
C GLN A 34 -25.34 33.66 21.69
N SER A 35 -25.13 34.46 20.65
CA SER A 35 -24.19 35.61 20.64
C SER A 35 -22.77 35.24 21.06
N VAL A 36 -22.31 34.04 20.70
CA VAL A 36 -20.96 33.53 20.98
C VAL A 36 -20.12 33.58 19.72
N ASP A 37 -19.00 34.31 19.76
CA ASP A 37 -18.03 34.40 18.63
C ASP A 37 -17.13 33.17 18.64
N PHE A 38 -17.64 32.05 18.14
CA PHE A 38 -16.95 30.77 18.11
C PHE A 38 -17.29 30.01 16.83
N GLU A 39 -16.30 29.29 16.25
CA GLU A 39 -16.50 28.43 15.08
C GLU A 39 -16.46 26.94 15.49
N PRO A 40 -17.41 26.11 15.05
CA PRO A 40 -17.44 24.68 15.40
C PRO A 40 -16.12 23.94 15.13
N ARG A 41 -15.41 24.31 14.04
CA ARG A 41 -14.13 23.69 13.67
C ARG A 41 -12.98 23.98 14.63
N TRP A 42 -13.12 24.97 15.53
CA TRP A 42 -12.12 25.31 16.55
C TRP A 42 -12.26 24.43 17.79
N PHE A 43 -13.43 23.83 18.00
CA PHE A 43 -13.75 23.07 19.22
C PHE A 43 -12.67 22.05 19.59
N PRO A 44 -12.18 21.15 18.69
CA PRO A 44 -11.21 20.13 19.10
C PRO A 44 -9.90 20.75 19.61
N LEU A 45 -9.35 21.74 18.91
CA LEU A 45 -8.11 22.41 19.34
C LEU A 45 -8.35 23.24 20.58
N PHE A 46 -9.47 23.97 20.67
CA PHE A 46 -9.81 24.76 21.85
C PHE A 46 -9.98 23.87 23.09
N HIS A 47 -10.66 22.74 22.94
CA HIS A 47 -10.87 21.78 24.03
C HIS A 47 -9.54 21.17 24.49
N LEU A 48 -8.66 20.76 23.60
CA LEU A 48 -7.34 20.29 23.93
C LEU A 48 -6.53 21.34 24.73
N LEU A 49 -6.58 22.61 24.30
CA LEU A 49 -5.90 23.71 24.97
C LEU A 49 -6.56 24.13 26.29
N LYS A 50 -7.83 23.81 26.50
CA LYS A 50 -8.53 24.00 27.76
C LYS A 50 -8.03 23.02 28.84
N GLU A 51 -7.77 21.78 28.45
CA GLU A 51 -7.28 20.72 29.35
C GLU A 51 -5.73 20.75 29.52
N SER A 52 -5.03 21.55 28.72
CA SER A 52 -3.57 21.65 28.72
C SER A 52 -3.12 23.09 28.85
N ASP A 53 -2.03 23.37 29.60
CA ASP A 53 -1.50 24.73 29.71
C ASP A 53 -0.97 25.25 28.38
N ALA A 54 -0.24 24.41 27.64
CA ALA A 54 0.29 24.72 26.31
C ALA A 54 0.68 23.43 25.58
N VAL A 55 0.45 23.39 24.26
CA VAL A 55 0.83 22.25 23.41
C VAL A 55 1.50 22.71 22.13
N SER A 56 2.47 21.93 21.61
CA SER A 56 3.05 22.19 20.30
C SER A 56 2.08 21.81 19.17
N VAL A 57 2.29 22.41 17.98
CA VAL A 57 1.51 22.04 16.78
C VAL A 57 1.63 20.55 16.46
N THR A 58 2.80 19.96 16.72
CA THR A 58 3.02 18.52 16.50
C THR A 58 2.18 17.68 17.43
N VAL A 59 2.16 18.00 18.73
CA VAL A 59 1.32 17.28 19.71
C VAL A 59 -0.15 17.45 19.39
N ALA A 60 -0.61 18.68 19.10
CA ALA A 60 -2.00 18.92 18.72
C ALA A 60 -2.41 18.14 17.45
N ALA A 61 -1.50 18.03 16.47
CA ALA A 61 -1.76 17.24 15.25
C ALA A 61 -1.91 15.75 15.56
N GLN A 62 -1.07 15.21 16.44
CA GLN A 62 -1.12 13.80 16.85
C GLN A 62 -2.38 13.48 17.66
N GLU A 63 -2.65 14.27 18.70
CA GLU A 63 -3.80 14.06 19.59
C GLU A 63 -5.15 14.18 18.87
N LEU A 64 -5.25 15.12 17.93
CA LEU A 64 -6.51 15.37 17.19
C LEU A 64 -6.60 14.59 15.87
N GLY A 65 -5.56 13.87 15.45
CA GLY A 65 -5.53 13.18 14.15
C GLY A 65 -5.58 14.16 12.95
N PHE A 66 -5.13 15.40 13.12
CA PHE A 66 -5.14 16.42 12.08
C PHE A 66 -3.74 16.63 11.46
N SER A 67 -3.71 17.15 10.23
CA SER A 67 -2.43 17.56 9.63
C SER A 67 -1.90 18.85 10.26
N HIS A 68 -0.58 19.03 10.30
CA HIS A 68 0.06 20.27 10.77
C HIS A 68 -0.49 21.54 10.08
N PRO A 69 -0.68 21.58 8.73
CA PRO A 69 -1.32 22.72 8.08
C PRO A 69 -2.72 23.03 8.62
N ARG A 70 -3.51 21.98 8.94
CA ARG A 70 -4.86 22.14 9.50
C ARG A 70 -4.83 22.77 10.90
N ILE A 71 -3.93 22.29 11.78
CA ILE A 71 -3.75 22.89 13.11
C ILE A 71 -3.30 24.34 12.99
N ASN A 72 -2.33 24.65 12.11
CA ASN A 72 -1.86 26.04 11.89
C ASN A 72 -2.98 26.95 11.39
N GLN A 73 -3.84 26.47 10.49
CA GLN A 73 -4.98 27.22 9.99
C GLN A 73 -5.94 27.58 11.14
N ILE A 74 -6.36 26.56 11.94
CA ILE A 74 -7.27 26.75 13.06
C ILE A 74 -6.65 27.67 14.10
N ALA A 75 -5.40 27.46 14.47
CA ALA A 75 -4.66 28.28 15.43
C ALA A 75 -4.57 29.75 14.97
N GLY A 76 -4.27 29.97 13.67
CA GLY A 76 -4.23 31.30 13.10
C GLY A 76 -5.59 32.03 13.13
N GLU A 77 -6.69 31.31 12.90
CA GLU A 77 -8.05 31.87 13.02
C GLU A 77 -8.39 32.24 14.46
N MET A 78 -8.11 31.36 15.40
CA MET A 78 -8.35 31.59 16.84
C MET A 78 -7.45 32.73 17.37
N SER A 79 -6.21 32.84 16.89
CA SER A 79 -5.30 33.94 17.27
C SER A 79 -5.82 35.30 16.79
N ARG A 80 -6.35 35.39 15.57
CA ARG A 80 -6.97 36.62 15.04
C ARG A 80 -8.19 37.07 15.86
N ARG A 81 -8.86 36.15 16.53
CA ARG A 81 -9.96 36.45 17.47
C ARG A 81 -9.46 36.69 18.90
N GLY A 82 -8.17 36.60 19.14
CA GLY A 82 -7.55 36.78 20.45
C GLY A 82 -7.84 35.69 21.45
N LEU A 83 -8.28 34.50 20.99
CA LEU A 83 -8.58 33.34 21.86
C LEU A 83 -7.33 32.51 22.15
N LEU A 84 -6.35 32.54 21.24
CA LEU A 84 -5.14 31.75 21.28
C LEU A 84 -3.91 32.63 21.05
N GLU A 85 -2.81 32.29 21.69
CA GLU A 85 -1.49 32.88 21.41
C GLU A 85 -0.44 31.79 21.20
N SER A 86 0.63 32.15 20.47
CA SER A 86 1.79 31.29 20.26
C SER A 86 2.95 31.82 21.09
N ILE A 87 3.53 30.99 21.93
CA ILE A 87 4.68 31.32 22.79
C ILE A 87 5.89 30.45 22.43
N GLY A 88 7.09 30.93 22.74
CA GLY A 88 8.30 30.12 22.64
C GLY A 88 8.31 29.00 23.69
N ASP A 89 8.90 27.86 23.33
CA ASP A 89 9.16 26.80 24.30
C ASP A 89 10.39 27.17 25.13
N LYS A 90 10.29 27.11 26.47
CA LYS A 90 11.42 27.42 27.37
C LYS A 90 12.60 26.44 27.24
N LYS A 91 12.39 25.27 26.61
CA LYS A 91 13.40 24.22 26.47
C LYS A 91 13.99 24.13 25.06
N ASP A 92 13.32 24.68 24.05
CA ASP A 92 13.77 24.66 22.66
C ASP A 92 13.21 25.87 21.91
N ASP A 93 14.03 26.89 21.72
CA ASP A 93 13.66 28.17 21.07
C ASP A 93 13.11 28.02 19.65
N ARG A 94 13.31 26.86 19.02
CA ARG A 94 12.76 26.53 17.69
C ARG A 94 11.33 26.04 17.75
N LYS A 95 10.82 25.67 18.95
CA LYS A 95 9.46 25.16 19.11
C LYS A 95 8.53 26.28 19.57
N ARG A 96 7.38 26.32 18.94
CA ARG A 96 6.27 27.19 19.35
C ARG A 96 5.18 26.35 20.00
N LEU A 97 4.69 26.86 21.14
CA LEU A 97 3.58 26.28 21.89
C LEU A 97 2.34 27.14 21.69
N LEU A 98 1.21 26.49 21.53
CA LEU A 98 -0.10 27.11 21.45
C LEU A 98 -0.73 27.07 22.83
N ARG A 99 -1.33 28.20 23.30
CA ARG A 99 -2.09 28.25 24.54
C ARG A 99 -3.27 29.22 24.44
N LEU A 100 -4.25 29.01 25.30
CA LEU A 100 -5.37 29.95 25.43
C LEU A 100 -4.91 31.26 26.08
N THR A 101 -5.35 32.41 25.54
CA THR A 101 -5.17 33.72 26.15
C THR A 101 -6.09 33.88 27.38
N LYS A 102 -5.99 34.98 28.10
CA LYS A 102 -6.96 35.36 29.14
C LYS A 102 -8.39 35.42 28.58
N LYS A 103 -8.57 35.99 27.37
CA LYS A 103 -9.87 36.04 26.67
C LYS A 103 -10.36 34.62 26.32
N GLY A 104 -9.48 33.76 25.82
CA GLY A 104 -9.78 32.36 25.50
C GLY A 104 -10.23 31.60 26.74
N LYS A 105 -9.54 31.74 27.87
CA LYS A 105 -9.92 31.13 29.15
C LYS A 105 -11.26 31.67 29.68
N ALA A 106 -11.52 32.97 29.57
CA ALA A 106 -12.78 33.58 29.95
C ALA A 106 -13.97 33.10 29.09
N ALA A 107 -13.73 32.80 27.78
CA ALA A 107 -14.77 32.29 26.90
C ALA A 107 -15.31 30.91 27.31
N ILE A 108 -14.57 30.14 28.13
CA ILE A 108 -14.98 28.81 28.58
C ILE A 108 -16.29 28.86 29.35
N SER A 109 -16.50 29.87 30.24
CA SER A 109 -17.70 30.01 31.03
C SER A 109 -18.95 30.21 30.16
N THR A 110 -18.84 30.94 29.07
CA THR A 110 -19.93 31.19 28.11
C THR A 110 -20.15 29.99 27.19
N LEU A 111 -19.09 29.28 26.79
CA LEU A 111 -19.16 28.13 25.89
C LEU A 111 -19.68 26.87 26.57
N LYS A 112 -19.38 26.66 27.86
CA LYS A 112 -19.72 25.44 28.60
C LYS A 112 -21.22 25.08 28.58
N PRO A 113 -22.16 26.00 28.86
CA PRO A 113 -23.60 25.71 28.76
C PRO A 113 -24.01 25.30 27.34
N VAL A 114 -23.53 26.03 26.31
CA VAL A 114 -23.84 25.74 24.90
C VAL A 114 -23.31 24.37 24.48
N TRP A 115 -22.12 23.97 24.93
CA TRP A 115 -21.60 22.63 24.68
C TRP A 115 -22.40 21.55 25.38
N SER A 116 -22.90 21.80 26.60
CA SER A 116 -23.77 20.86 27.30
C SER A 116 -25.06 20.60 26.52
N ASP A 117 -25.69 21.66 25.98
CA ASP A 117 -26.89 21.54 25.17
C ASP A 117 -26.64 20.84 23.83
N ILE A 118 -25.50 21.17 23.16
CA ILE A 118 -25.08 20.48 21.93
C ILE A 118 -24.85 18.99 22.20
N GLN A 119 -24.22 18.64 23.32
CA GLN A 119 -24.01 17.25 23.71
C GLN A 119 -25.32 16.53 23.93
N ALA A 120 -26.22 17.08 24.68
CA ALA A 120 -27.56 16.49 24.97
C ALA A 120 -28.33 16.24 23.64
N ALA A 121 -28.35 17.23 22.75
CA ALA A 121 -29.01 17.09 21.46
C ALA A 121 -28.32 16.04 20.55
N ALA A 122 -27.01 15.94 20.63
CA ALA A 122 -26.27 14.88 19.90
C ALA A 122 -26.60 13.49 20.46
N ASP A 123 -26.73 13.33 21.77
CA ASP A 123 -27.10 12.07 22.41
C ASP A 123 -28.55 11.66 22.04
N GLU A 124 -29.48 12.61 21.86
CA GLU A 124 -30.81 12.34 21.32
C GLU A 124 -30.73 11.78 19.89
N VAL A 125 -30.01 12.45 18.99
CA VAL A 125 -29.83 12.00 17.60
C VAL A 125 -29.13 10.63 17.53
N LEU A 126 -28.15 10.37 18.38
CA LEU A 126 -27.48 9.08 18.48
C LEU A 126 -28.42 7.97 18.98
N THR A 127 -29.29 8.28 19.91
CA THR A 127 -30.34 7.35 20.39
C THR A 127 -31.30 6.98 19.26
N GLU A 128 -31.75 7.95 18.47
CA GLU A 128 -32.60 7.71 17.29
C GLU A 128 -31.88 6.91 16.20
N ALA A 129 -30.57 7.14 16.01
CA ALA A 129 -29.74 6.44 15.02
C ALA A 129 -29.40 4.99 15.41
N GLY A 130 -29.48 4.66 16.70
CA GLY A 130 -29.16 3.37 17.30
C GLY A 130 -27.87 3.39 18.14
N ALA A 131 -27.94 2.74 19.30
CA ALA A 131 -26.89 2.76 20.33
C ALA A 131 -25.49 2.27 19.88
N ASP A 132 -25.41 1.52 18.76
CA ASP A 132 -24.13 0.98 18.24
C ASP A 132 -23.40 1.97 17.30
N PHE A 133 -23.94 3.16 17.02
CA PHE A 133 -23.36 4.08 16.05
C PHE A 133 -21.94 4.53 16.41
N LEU A 134 -21.71 5.07 17.62
CA LEU A 134 -20.37 5.52 18.05
C LEU A 134 -19.37 4.37 18.18
N PRO A 135 -19.71 3.23 18.81
CA PRO A 135 -18.87 2.04 18.78
C PRO A 135 -18.53 1.56 17.37
N ALA A 136 -19.50 1.58 16.44
CA ALA A 136 -19.28 1.21 15.05
C ALA A 136 -18.34 2.20 14.33
N LEU A 137 -18.49 3.50 14.59
CA LEU A 137 -17.60 4.53 14.05
C LEU A 137 -16.16 4.32 14.55
N GLY A 138 -15.96 4.08 15.86
CA GLY A 138 -14.65 3.78 16.43
C GLY A 138 -14.01 2.55 15.78
N ARG A 139 -14.74 1.44 15.62
CA ARG A 139 -14.23 0.26 14.90
C ARG A 139 -13.88 0.56 13.45
N PHE A 140 -14.59 1.47 12.79
CA PHE A 140 -14.29 1.89 11.43
C PHE A 140 -13.00 2.71 11.36
N GLU A 141 -12.78 3.61 12.30
CA GLU A 141 -11.55 4.41 12.45
C GLU A 141 -10.35 3.50 12.71
N ASP A 142 -10.44 2.58 13.66
CA ASP A 142 -9.39 1.60 13.98
C ASP A 142 -9.01 0.76 12.76
N ALA A 143 -10.02 0.26 12.04
CA ALA A 143 -9.79 -0.54 10.82
C ALA A 143 -9.09 0.26 9.71
N LEU A 144 -9.36 1.56 9.59
CA LEU A 144 -8.66 2.44 8.64
C LEU A 144 -7.24 2.78 9.09
N ASN A 145 -7.02 2.92 10.40
CA ASN A 145 -5.69 3.14 10.98
C ASN A 145 -4.79 1.91 10.82
N GLU A 146 -5.33 0.71 11.05
CA GLU A 146 -4.60 -0.55 10.87
C GLU A 146 -4.22 -0.79 9.39
N THR A 147 -5.16 -0.60 8.49
CA THR A 147 -4.93 -0.75 7.03
C THR A 147 -5.73 0.30 6.28
N GLY A 148 -5.04 1.29 5.75
CA GLY A 148 -5.65 2.41 5.03
C GLY A 148 -6.43 1.97 3.78
N MET A 149 -7.39 2.76 3.36
CA MET A 149 -8.22 2.49 2.18
C MET A 149 -7.38 2.33 0.90
N HIS A 150 -6.33 3.13 0.73
CA HIS A 150 -5.42 3.01 -0.40
C HIS A 150 -4.80 1.61 -0.50
N GLU A 151 -4.27 1.09 0.60
CA GLU A 151 -3.65 -0.24 0.63
C GLU A 151 -4.66 -1.34 0.31
N ARG A 152 -5.87 -1.26 0.90
CA ARG A 152 -6.96 -2.20 0.64
C ARG A 152 -7.34 -2.23 -0.85
N VAL A 153 -7.47 -1.07 -1.48
CA VAL A 153 -7.80 -0.93 -2.91
C VAL A 153 -6.67 -1.46 -3.78
N MET A 154 -5.41 -1.09 -3.48
CA MET A 154 -4.25 -1.55 -4.25
C MET A 154 -4.07 -3.07 -4.17
N ARG A 155 -4.36 -3.69 -3.03
CA ARG A 155 -4.36 -5.16 -2.88
C ARG A 155 -5.40 -5.82 -3.78
N ARG A 156 -6.61 -5.25 -3.87
CA ARG A 156 -7.66 -5.74 -4.78
C ARG A 156 -7.29 -5.57 -6.26
N ILE A 157 -6.73 -4.41 -6.63
CA ILE A 157 -6.26 -4.15 -8.01
C ILE A 157 -5.17 -5.16 -8.40
N LYS A 158 -4.17 -5.36 -7.53
CA LYS A 158 -3.10 -6.34 -7.79
C LYS A 158 -3.62 -7.76 -7.94
N ARG A 159 -4.61 -8.15 -7.13
CA ARG A 159 -5.25 -9.47 -7.24
C ARG A 159 -5.97 -9.62 -8.59
N ARG A 160 -6.81 -8.65 -8.97
CA ARG A 160 -7.49 -8.65 -10.27
C ARG A 160 -6.50 -8.73 -11.43
N GLN A 161 -5.45 -7.92 -11.42
CA GLN A 161 -4.39 -7.97 -12.43
C GLN A 161 -3.71 -9.35 -12.51
N LEU A 162 -3.50 -10.00 -11.36
CA LEU A 162 -2.94 -11.35 -11.32
C LEU A 162 -3.89 -12.36 -11.96
N ASP A 163 -5.19 -12.23 -11.76
CA ASP A 163 -6.20 -13.14 -12.31
C ASP A 163 -6.36 -12.96 -13.82
N GLU A 164 -6.16 -11.76 -14.36
CA GLU A 164 -6.21 -11.46 -15.80
C GLU A 164 -5.04 -12.10 -16.59
N VAL A 165 -3.95 -12.46 -15.93
CA VAL A 165 -2.79 -13.08 -16.58
C VAL A 165 -2.98 -14.57 -16.67
N GLU A 166 -3.04 -15.10 -17.87
CA GLU A 166 -3.11 -16.53 -18.17
C GLU A 166 -1.70 -17.11 -18.37
N ILE A 167 -1.44 -18.27 -17.77
CA ILE A 167 -0.19 -19.01 -18.02
C ILE A 167 -0.44 -20.14 -18.99
N ILE A 168 0.32 -20.18 -20.07
CA ILE A 168 0.26 -21.19 -21.10
C ILE A 168 1.62 -21.88 -21.28
N ASP A 169 1.57 -23.13 -21.68
CA ASP A 169 2.75 -23.94 -21.93
C ASP A 169 3.40 -23.63 -23.27
N TYR A 170 4.65 -24.04 -23.39
CA TYR A 170 5.38 -23.97 -24.63
C TYR A 170 4.64 -24.70 -25.76
N LYS A 171 4.62 -24.04 -26.92
CA LYS A 171 4.31 -24.63 -28.23
C LYS A 171 5.37 -24.16 -29.22
N PRO A 172 5.71 -24.94 -30.27
CA PRO A 172 6.79 -24.57 -31.24
C PRO A 172 6.60 -23.18 -31.83
N GLN A 173 5.36 -22.78 -32.09
CA GLN A 173 5.00 -21.44 -32.60
C GLN A 173 5.34 -20.29 -31.65
N PHE A 174 5.55 -20.57 -30.35
CA PHE A 174 5.87 -19.57 -29.35
C PHE A 174 7.38 -19.39 -29.15
N LYS A 175 8.23 -20.21 -29.80
CA LYS A 175 9.70 -20.10 -29.74
C LYS A 175 10.20 -18.67 -30.01
N ARG A 176 9.60 -18.00 -31.02
CA ARG A 176 9.94 -16.62 -31.38
C ARG A 176 9.73 -15.64 -30.21
N TYR A 177 8.66 -15.79 -29.42
CA TYR A 177 8.37 -14.93 -28.28
C TYR A 177 9.34 -15.17 -27.13
N PHE A 178 9.72 -16.43 -26.88
CA PHE A 178 10.73 -16.77 -25.88
C PHE A 178 12.04 -16.04 -26.18
N ARG A 179 12.53 -16.15 -27.44
CA ARG A 179 13.75 -15.50 -27.85
C ARG A 179 13.66 -13.97 -27.83
N SER A 180 12.62 -13.40 -28.43
CA SER A 180 12.51 -11.94 -28.57
C SER A 180 12.35 -11.23 -27.23
N LEU A 181 11.48 -11.73 -26.33
CA LEU A 181 11.26 -11.12 -25.01
C LEU A 181 12.54 -11.14 -24.15
N ASN A 182 13.25 -12.27 -24.15
CA ASN A 182 14.50 -12.38 -23.39
C ASN A 182 15.62 -11.53 -24.00
N ARG A 183 15.77 -11.50 -25.33
CA ARG A 183 16.80 -10.65 -25.98
C ARG A 183 16.55 -9.17 -25.70
N GLN A 184 15.31 -8.68 -25.85
CA GLN A 184 14.94 -7.30 -25.52
C GLN A 184 15.27 -6.97 -24.06
N TRP A 185 14.94 -7.89 -23.14
CA TRP A 185 15.21 -7.69 -21.73
C TRP A 185 16.71 -7.73 -21.43
N LEU A 186 17.48 -8.67 -21.99
CA LEU A 186 18.92 -8.75 -21.81
C LEU A 186 19.61 -7.49 -22.34
N GLN A 187 19.28 -7.03 -23.55
CA GLN A 187 19.85 -5.82 -24.14
C GLN A 187 19.57 -4.53 -23.35
N GLU A 188 18.53 -4.53 -22.51
CA GLU A 188 18.20 -3.39 -21.66
C GLU A 188 19.14 -3.29 -20.44
N TYR A 189 19.62 -4.43 -19.91
CA TYR A 189 20.37 -4.48 -18.66
C TYR A 189 21.78 -5.05 -18.79
N PHE A 190 22.04 -5.87 -19.82
CA PHE A 190 23.25 -6.66 -19.98
C PHE A 190 23.60 -6.87 -21.45
N THR A 191 24.76 -7.51 -21.69
CA THR A 191 25.11 -8.10 -22.99
C THR A 191 24.58 -9.53 -23.05
N VAL A 192 24.15 -9.97 -24.25
CA VAL A 192 23.76 -11.37 -24.48
C VAL A 192 25.00 -12.23 -24.54
N GLU A 193 25.13 -13.17 -23.62
CA GLU A 193 26.26 -14.08 -23.54
C GLU A 193 25.97 -15.44 -24.19
N LYS A 194 27.02 -16.21 -24.47
CA LYS A 194 26.90 -17.53 -25.11
C LYS A 194 25.93 -18.49 -24.40
N PRO A 195 25.92 -18.60 -23.06
CA PRO A 195 24.94 -19.45 -22.36
C PRO A 195 23.50 -18.96 -22.54
N ASP A 196 23.29 -17.63 -22.67
CA ASP A 196 21.95 -17.10 -22.96
C ASP A 196 21.49 -17.57 -24.35
N GLU A 197 22.31 -17.37 -25.39
CA GLU A 197 21.91 -17.68 -26.75
C GLU A 197 21.71 -19.19 -26.98
N GLN A 198 22.44 -20.07 -26.29
CA GLN A 198 22.22 -21.52 -26.34
C GLN A 198 20.79 -21.92 -25.90
N ILE A 199 20.30 -21.34 -24.82
CA ILE A 199 18.94 -21.62 -24.31
C ILE A 199 17.90 -20.95 -25.19
N LEU A 200 18.14 -19.71 -25.63
CA LEU A 200 17.17 -18.92 -26.40
C LEU A 200 16.99 -19.44 -27.82
N SER A 201 18.04 -20.04 -28.42
CA SER A 201 17.97 -20.60 -29.77
C SER A 201 17.30 -21.97 -29.81
N ASP A 202 17.41 -22.78 -28.74
CA ASP A 202 16.83 -24.12 -28.67
C ASP A 202 16.18 -24.40 -27.30
N PRO A 203 15.05 -23.76 -27.00
CA PRO A 203 14.36 -23.97 -25.73
C PRO A 203 13.79 -25.39 -25.57
N TYR A 204 13.51 -26.07 -26.66
CA TYR A 204 13.04 -27.45 -26.59
C TYR A 204 14.15 -28.39 -26.15
N GLY A 205 15.27 -28.41 -26.86
CA GLY A 205 16.39 -29.29 -26.57
C GLY A 205 17.11 -28.96 -25.27
N LYS A 206 17.21 -27.66 -24.92
CA LYS A 206 17.97 -27.23 -23.73
C LYS A 206 17.15 -27.15 -22.44
N VAL A 207 15.82 -27.03 -22.53
CA VAL A 207 14.98 -26.88 -21.36
C VAL A 207 13.97 -28.02 -21.24
N ILE A 208 13.16 -28.25 -22.30
CA ILE A 208 11.98 -29.13 -22.20
C ILE A 208 12.41 -30.61 -22.24
N LYS A 209 13.24 -30.99 -23.19
CA LYS A 209 13.72 -32.37 -23.37
C LYS A 209 14.43 -32.92 -22.12
N PRO A 210 15.24 -32.11 -21.37
CA PRO A 210 15.84 -32.55 -20.11
C PRO A 210 14.85 -32.61 -18.93
N GLY A 211 13.55 -32.36 -19.13
CA GLY A 211 12.52 -32.43 -18.08
C GLY A 211 12.17 -31.09 -17.43
N GLY A 212 12.66 -29.99 -18.00
CA GLY A 212 12.26 -28.63 -17.59
C GLY A 212 10.97 -28.17 -18.25
N SER A 213 10.68 -26.87 -18.17
CA SER A 213 9.48 -26.27 -18.77
C SER A 213 9.73 -24.85 -19.23
N VAL A 214 9.06 -24.45 -20.29
CA VAL A 214 8.97 -23.04 -20.71
C VAL A 214 7.52 -22.58 -20.60
N LEU A 215 7.31 -21.50 -19.84
CA LEU A 215 6.01 -20.92 -19.56
C LEU A 215 5.88 -19.57 -20.28
N PHE A 216 4.69 -19.27 -20.73
CA PHE A 216 4.35 -17.95 -21.25
C PHE A 216 3.21 -17.34 -20.46
N ALA A 217 3.26 -16.02 -20.30
CA ALA A 217 2.16 -15.22 -19.79
C ALA A 217 1.41 -14.56 -20.94
N ARG A 218 0.11 -14.79 -20.99
CA ARG A 218 -0.82 -14.18 -21.94
C ARG A 218 -1.70 -13.17 -21.21
N LEU A 219 -1.75 -11.95 -21.70
CA LEU A 219 -2.60 -10.88 -21.19
C LEU A 219 -3.39 -10.27 -22.33
N LYS A 220 -4.71 -10.21 -22.22
CA LYS A 220 -5.60 -9.72 -23.28
C LYS A 220 -5.30 -10.35 -24.63
N GLY A 221 -5.12 -11.66 -24.67
CA GLY A 221 -4.86 -12.46 -25.87
C GLY A 221 -3.41 -12.40 -26.41
N LYS A 222 -2.52 -11.54 -25.88
CA LYS A 222 -1.14 -11.35 -26.36
C LYS A 222 -0.14 -11.99 -25.42
N ILE A 223 0.91 -12.65 -25.96
CA ILE A 223 2.04 -13.12 -25.17
C ILE A 223 2.89 -11.92 -24.76
N VAL A 224 2.98 -11.70 -23.45
CA VAL A 224 3.66 -10.53 -22.86
C VAL A 224 4.77 -10.90 -21.88
N GLY A 225 4.95 -12.18 -21.60
CA GLY A 225 6.02 -12.63 -20.70
C GLY A 225 6.35 -14.09 -20.91
N THR A 226 7.51 -14.49 -20.43
CA THR A 226 8.00 -15.86 -20.47
C THR A 226 8.89 -16.16 -19.27
N ALA A 227 9.02 -17.44 -18.92
CA ALA A 227 9.96 -17.96 -17.95
C ALA A 227 10.33 -19.38 -18.32
N ALA A 228 11.56 -19.79 -18.02
CA ALA A 228 12.01 -21.16 -18.13
C ALA A 228 12.30 -21.75 -16.74
N LEU A 229 12.01 -23.04 -16.59
CA LEU A 229 12.45 -23.89 -15.49
C LEU A 229 13.44 -24.90 -16.04
N LEU A 230 14.71 -24.80 -15.66
CA LEU A 230 15.70 -25.84 -15.93
C LEU A 230 15.66 -26.89 -14.82
N LYS A 231 15.66 -28.15 -15.19
CA LYS A 231 15.80 -29.27 -14.26
C LYS A 231 17.30 -29.58 -14.10
N HIS A 232 17.85 -29.37 -12.91
CA HIS A 232 19.22 -29.79 -12.59
C HIS A 232 19.27 -31.26 -12.12
N ASN A 233 18.27 -31.62 -11.31
CA ASN A 233 18.04 -32.99 -10.85
C ASN A 233 16.58 -33.12 -10.36
N ASP A 234 16.19 -34.24 -9.75
CA ASP A 234 14.82 -34.46 -9.29
C ASP A 234 14.40 -33.54 -8.14
N HIS A 235 15.37 -32.96 -7.43
CA HIS A 235 15.12 -32.12 -6.25
C HIS A 235 15.28 -30.60 -6.54
N ILE A 236 16.01 -30.21 -7.58
CA ILE A 236 16.39 -28.80 -7.83
C ILE A 236 15.97 -28.37 -9.23
N TYR A 237 15.15 -27.32 -9.28
CA TYR A 237 14.78 -26.64 -10.51
C TYR A 237 15.24 -25.17 -10.47
N GLU A 238 15.74 -24.66 -11.59
CA GLU A 238 16.15 -23.27 -11.72
C GLU A 238 15.11 -22.46 -12.48
N LEU A 239 14.60 -21.39 -11.85
CA LEU A 239 13.82 -20.36 -12.54
C LEU A 239 14.77 -19.41 -13.28
N THR A 240 14.76 -19.46 -14.58
CA THR A 240 15.66 -18.68 -15.43
C THR A 240 14.91 -18.09 -16.63
N LYS A 241 15.59 -17.25 -17.41
CA LYS A 241 15.04 -16.64 -18.65
C LYS A 241 13.62 -16.05 -18.45
N MET A 242 13.41 -15.40 -17.30
CA MET A 242 12.14 -14.73 -17.02
C MET A 242 12.18 -13.29 -17.54
N ALA A 243 11.37 -13.03 -18.53
CA ALA A 243 11.26 -11.71 -19.17
C ALA A 243 9.80 -11.29 -19.33
N VAL A 244 9.55 -9.99 -19.13
CA VAL A 244 8.23 -9.36 -19.29
C VAL A 244 8.35 -8.17 -20.24
N ALA A 245 7.50 -8.11 -21.24
CA ALA A 245 7.42 -7.00 -22.18
C ALA A 245 7.27 -5.66 -21.44
N ARG A 246 8.00 -4.63 -21.86
CA ARG A 246 8.05 -3.33 -21.16
C ARG A 246 6.66 -2.76 -20.86
N LYS A 247 5.71 -2.85 -21.84
CA LYS A 247 4.32 -2.36 -21.70
C LYS A 247 3.45 -3.16 -20.71
N ALA A 248 3.88 -4.37 -20.31
CA ALA A 248 3.15 -5.23 -19.38
C ALA A 248 3.80 -5.29 -17.97
N ARG A 249 4.88 -4.55 -17.74
CA ARG A 249 5.51 -4.44 -16.42
C ARG A 249 4.57 -3.72 -15.45
N GLY A 250 4.63 -4.05 -14.18
CA GLY A 250 3.72 -3.53 -13.15
C GLY A 250 2.33 -4.20 -13.10
N GLN A 251 1.96 -5.00 -14.12
CA GLN A 251 0.67 -5.69 -14.23
C GLN A 251 0.69 -7.13 -13.69
N GLN A 252 1.49 -7.43 -12.69
CA GLN A 252 1.61 -8.73 -12.01
C GLN A 252 2.09 -9.90 -12.91
N VAL A 253 2.48 -9.66 -14.15
CA VAL A 253 2.90 -10.71 -15.12
C VAL A 253 4.09 -11.52 -14.60
N GLY A 254 5.15 -10.86 -14.13
CA GLY A 254 6.33 -11.53 -13.57
C GLY A 254 5.98 -12.35 -12.33
N ARG A 255 5.11 -11.84 -11.46
CA ARG A 255 4.62 -12.56 -10.28
C ARG A 255 3.85 -13.82 -10.66
N LYS A 256 2.95 -13.74 -11.63
CA LYS A 256 2.17 -14.88 -12.13
C LYS A 256 3.08 -15.97 -12.72
N LEU A 257 4.08 -15.57 -13.51
CA LEU A 257 5.07 -16.49 -14.08
C LEU A 257 5.87 -17.20 -12.98
N ALA A 258 6.41 -16.45 -12.01
CA ALA A 258 7.17 -17.03 -10.91
C ALA A 258 6.32 -17.97 -10.04
N LEU A 259 5.09 -17.60 -9.69
CA LEU A 259 4.15 -18.46 -8.96
C LEU A 259 3.83 -19.74 -9.74
N ALA A 260 3.62 -19.64 -11.05
CA ALA A 260 3.37 -20.81 -11.91
C ALA A 260 4.59 -21.73 -11.98
N ALA A 261 5.79 -21.16 -12.09
CA ALA A 261 7.04 -21.90 -12.06
C ALA A 261 7.22 -22.65 -10.71
N ILE A 262 7.01 -21.97 -9.59
CA ILE A 262 7.07 -22.57 -8.25
C ILE A 262 6.04 -23.72 -8.13
N LYS A 263 4.80 -23.50 -8.55
CA LYS A 263 3.73 -24.52 -8.54
C LYS A 263 4.11 -25.73 -9.38
N ARG A 264 4.70 -25.49 -10.55
CA ARG A 264 5.14 -26.58 -11.45
C ARG A 264 6.29 -27.39 -10.85
N SER A 265 7.28 -26.71 -10.25
CA SER A 265 8.38 -27.37 -9.55
C SER A 265 7.88 -28.24 -8.38
N LYS A 266 6.94 -27.72 -7.57
CA LYS A 266 6.29 -28.51 -6.50
C LYS A 266 5.60 -29.76 -7.05
N LYS A 267 4.84 -29.60 -8.15
CA LYS A 267 4.12 -30.73 -8.77
C LYS A 267 5.09 -31.79 -9.34
N ALA A 268 6.29 -31.37 -9.74
CA ALA A 268 7.36 -32.27 -10.23
C ALA A 268 8.18 -32.92 -9.09
N GLY A 269 7.83 -32.69 -7.82
CA GLY A 269 8.52 -33.28 -6.67
C GLY A 269 9.78 -32.52 -6.24
N ALA A 270 10.05 -31.34 -6.79
CA ALA A 270 11.21 -30.54 -6.41
C ALA A 270 11.18 -30.14 -4.92
N GLU A 271 12.36 -30.15 -4.31
CA GLU A 271 12.57 -29.67 -2.94
C GLU A 271 12.95 -28.19 -2.90
N LYS A 272 13.59 -27.70 -3.97
CA LYS A 272 14.06 -26.31 -4.08
C LYS A 272 13.79 -25.73 -5.46
N VAL A 273 13.47 -24.44 -5.50
CA VAL A 273 13.60 -23.61 -6.69
C VAL A 273 14.74 -22.63 -6.46
N VAL A 274 15.65 -22.58 -7.41
CA VAL A 274 16.81 -21.69 -7.37
C VAL A 274 16.75 -20.70 -8.52
N LEU A 275 17.49 -19.61 -8.45
CA LEU A 275 17.62 -18.65 -9.53
C LEU A 275 18.93 -17.85 -9.42
N LEU A 276 19.40 -17.32 -10.55
CA LEU A 276 20.41 -16.29 -10.62
C LEU A 276 19.75 -14.93 -10.94
N THR A 277 20.12 -13.92 -10.22
CA THR A 277 19.71 -12.53 -10.43
C THR A 277 20.92 -11.60 -10.35
N SER A 278 20.76 -10.31 -10.56
CA SER A 278 21.82 -9.31 -10.38
C SER A 278 21.37 -8.23 -9.39
N PRO A 279 22.27 -7.63 -8.61
CA PRO A 279 21.97 -6.49 -7.76
C PRO A 279 21.29 -5.32 -8.50
N ARG A 280 21.60 -5.14 -9.79
CA ARG A 280 21.01 -4.11 -10.66
C ARG A 280 19.50 -4.29 -10.89
N LEU A 281 18.97 -5.50 -10.72
CA LEU A 281 17.58 -5.85 -11.00
C LEU A 281 16.68 -5.66 -9.77
N THR A 282 16.53 -4.43 -9.30
CA THR A 282 15.83 -4.11 -8.05
C THR A 282 14.39 -4.63 -8.01
N ALA A 283 13.63 -4.47 -9.10
CA ALA A 283 12.24 -4.94 -9.19
C ALA A 283 12.14 -6.47 -9.15
N ALA A 284 13.05 -7.20 -9.85
CA ALA A 284 13.08 -8.66 -9.80
C ALA A 284 13.49 -9.16 -8.42
N ASN A 285 14.51 -8.56 -7.81
CA ASN A 285 14.95 -8.90 -6.47
C ASN A 285 13.85 -8.70 -5.41
N SER A 286 13.08 -7.62 -5.53
CA SER A 286 11.92 -7.35 -4.68
C SER A 286 10.83 -8.41 -4.86
N LEU A 287 10.54 -8.79 -6.10
CA LEU A 287 9.61 -9.86 -6.43
C LEU A 287 10.04 -11.19 -5.80
N TYR A 288 11.27 -11.62 -6.02
CA TYR A 288 11.76 -12.90 -5.52
C TYR A 288 11.73 -12.95 -3.98
N ARG A 289 12.18 -11.89 -3.29
CA ARG A 289 12.05 -11.81 -1.83
C ARG A 289 10.59 -11.91 -1.36
N SER A 290 9.68 -11.22 -2.03
CA SER A 290 8.23 -11.28 -1.69
C SER A 290 7.59 -12.66 -1.91
N LEU A 291 8.26 -13.53 -2.67
CA LEU A 291 7.88 -14.94 -2.89
C LEU A 291 8.60 -15.91 -1.95
N GLY A 292 9.45 -15.41 -1.06
CA GLY A 292 10.16 -16.22 -0.07
C GLY A 292 11.54 -16.71 -0.52
N PHE A 293 12.07 -16.23 -1.65
CA PHE A 293 13.46 -16.53 -2.02
C PHE A 293 14.43 -15.80 -1.11
N VAL A 294 15.45 -16.53 -0.66
CA VAL A 294 16.55 -16.01 0.16
C VAL A 294 17.88 -16.11 -0.62
N LYS A 295 18.79 -15.17 -0.36
CA LYS A 295 20.15 -15.21 -0.94
C LYS A 295 20.88 -16.44 -0.43
N VAL A 296 21.71 -17.03 -1.31
CA VAL A 296 22.61 -18.15 -0.98
C VAL A 296 24.03 -17.69 -1.23
N SER A 297 24.93 -17.99 -0.28
CA SER A 297 26.35 -17.66 -0.34
C SER A 297 27.17 -18.84 -0.87
N GLY A 298 28.36 -18.55 -1.42
CA GLY A 298 29.30 -19.53 -1.94
C GLY A 298 28.98 -20.01 -3.36
N ALA A 299 29.89 -20.78 -3.93
CA ALA A 299 29.71 -21.38 -5.25
C ALA A 299 28.54 -22.37 -5.24
N GLN A 300 27.71 -22.28 -6.25
CA GLN A 300 26.54 -23.14 -6.39
C GLN A 300 26.75 -24.10 -7.56
N PRO A 301 26.75 -25.43 -7.38
CA PRO A 301 27.02 -26.40 -8.44
C PRO A 301 26.08 -26.33 -9.64
N TRP A 302 24.89 -25.75 -9.42
CA TRP A 302 23.84 -25.57 -10.42
C TRP A 302 23.95 -24.22 -11.15
N ALA A 303 24.78 -23.28 -10.64
CA ALA A 303 24.83 -21.93 -11.19
C ALA A 303 25.63 -21.90 -12.52
N THR A 304 25.01 -21.33 -13.53
CA THR A 304 25.70 -21.03 -14.80
C THR A 304 26.70 -19.90 -14.56
N GLU A 305 27.93 -20.08 -15.02
CA GLU A 305 28.94 -19.03 -15.02
C GLU A 305 28.62 -18.00 -16.12
N TYR A 306 28.37 -16.79 -15.68
CA TYR A 306 28.22 -15.61 -16.55
C TYR A 306 29.35 -14.63 -16.26
N GLY A 307 29.76 -13.87 -17.30
CA GLY A 307 30.70 -12.76 -17.14
C GLY A 307 30.12 -11.58 -16.34
N ARG A 308 28.79 -11.51 -16.22
CA ARG A 308 28.09 -10.49 -15.45
C ARG A 308 27.93 -10.88 -13.97
N GLU A 309 27.96 -9.84 -13.10
CA GLU A 309 27.71 -10.02 -11.68
C GLU A 309 26.34 -10.68 -11.43
N SER A 310 26.34 -11.78 -10.71
CA SER A 310 25.13 -12.53 -10.37
C SER A 310 25.06 -12.84 -8.88
N THR A 311 23.83 -12.91 -8.38
CA THR A 311 23.48 -13.32 -7.01
C THR A 311 22.59 -14.54 -7.09
N ALA A 312 22.97 -15.61 -6.40
CA ALA A 312 22.16 -16.80 -6.27
C ALA A 312 21.07 -16.62 -5.20
N MET A 313 19.86 -17.07 -5.49
CA MET A 313 18.76 -17.14 -4.53
C MET A 313 18.09 -18.49 -4.57
N SER A 314 17.53 -18.93 -3.44
CA SER A 314 16.80 -20.21 -3.34
C SER A 314 15.49 -20.06 -2.56
N LEU A 315 14.52 -20.91 -2.92
CA LEU A 315 13.26 -21.10 -2.24
C LEU A 315 13.09 -22.59 -1.89
N ASN A 316 13.02 -22.92 -0.61
CA ASN A 316 12.68 -24.25 -0.18
C ASN A 316 11.19 -24.53 -0.38
N LEU A 317 10.85 -25.65 -1.01
CA LEU A 317 9.48 -26.06 -1.30
C LEU A 317 8.92 -27.06 -0.28
N LYS A 318 9.79 -27.76 0.46
CA LYS A 318 9.39 -28.60 1.59
C LYS A 318 8.83 -27.67 2.69
N THR A 319 7.57 -27.81 3.02
CA THR A 319 7.02 -27.25 4.27
C THR A 319 7.79 -27.88 5.43
N ARG A 320 8.41 -27.08 6.28
CA ARG A 320 8.72 -27.57 7.63
C ARG A 320 7.39 -28.09 8.19
N LYS A 321 7.28 -29.40 8.43
CA LYS A 321 6.25 -29.87 9.36
C LYS A 321 6.46 -29.11 10.67
N PRO A 322 5.39 -28.61 11.28
CA PRO A 322 5.46 -27.95 12.57
C PRO A 322 6.08 -28.87 13.62
#